data_7275c045c59f00fbdd7d99703cfe8397
#
_entry.id   7275c045c59f00fbdd7d99703cfe8397
#
_cell.length_a   1.000
_cell.length_b   1.000
_cell.length_c   1.000
_cell.angle_alpha   90.00
_cell.angle_beta   90.00
_cell.angle_gamma   90.00
#
_symmetry.space_group_name_H-M   'P 1'
#
loop_
_entity.id
_entity.type
_entity.pdbx_description
1 polymer ?
#
loop_
_entity_poly.entity_id
_entity_poly.type
_entity_poly.pdbx_seq_one_letter_code
_entity_poly.pdbx_strand_id
1 'polypeptide(L)'
;MRDIFTKLKNTYCGTIGFEIGYVRVKEEVDFFRNKLEKSDKLINFSAKQKERILRKLNQAVVFEKFLGTKYIGEKRFSLEGGETTIPALDGIINTASRTGVEEVVVGMAHRGRLNVLVNILGKTYEEVFNEFEGNMVGDPTMGDGDVKYHMGYASHYTTDEDKHV
;
A
#
# COMPACT_ATOMS: atom_id res chain seq x y z
N MET A 1 5.26 -24.06 -31.06
CA MET A 1 4.13 -23.13 -31.31
C MET A 1 3.11 -23.20 -30.17
N ARG A 2 2.51 -24.38 -29.87
CA ARG A 2 1.48 -24.55 -28.83
C ARG A 2 1.98 -24.13 -27.43
N ASP A 3 3.20 -24.46 -27.08
CA ASP A 3 3.79 -24.14 -25.77
C ASP A 3 4.02 -22.64 -25.60
N ILE A 4 4.48 -21.96 -26.67
CA ILE A 4 4.65 -20.51 -26.67
C ILE A 4 3.30 -19.82 -26.48
N PHE A 5 2.27 -20.25 -27.22
CA PHE A 5 0.93 -19.72 -27.07
C PHE A 5 0.38 -19.91 -25.65
N THR A 6 0.54 -21.12 -25.10
CA THR A 6 0.10 -21.41 -23.73
C THR A 6 0.82 -20.52 -22.69
N LYS A 7 2.13 -20.35 -22.85
CA LYS A 7 2.93 -19.50 -21.96
C LYS A 7 2.49 -18.04 -22.03
N LEU A 8 2.37 -17.47 -23.22
CA LEU A 8 1.92 -16.09 -23.39
C LEU A 8 0.49 -15.89 -22.89
N LYS A 9 -0.41 -16.83 -23.15
CA LYS A 9 -1.77 -16.81 -22.62
C LYS A 9 -1.79 -16.81 -21.08
N ASN A 10 -1.00 -17.65 -20.44
CA ASN A 10 -0.92 -17.70 -18.98
C ASN A 10 -0.32 -16.41 -18.39
N THR A 11 0.62 -15.81 -19.10
CA THR A 11 1.26 -14.55 -18.67
C THR A 11 0.33 -13.36 -18.81
N TYR A 12 -0.28 -13.17 -19.99
CA TYR A 12 -0.99 -11.93 -20.32
C TYR A 12 -2.51 -12.00 -20.27
N CYS A 13 -3.08 -13.20 -20.21
CA CYS A 13 -4.54 -13.42 -20.16
C CYS A 13 -5.00 -14.04 -18.83
N GLY A 14 -4.22 -13.86 -17.76
CA GLY A 14 -4.57 -14.31 -16.42
C GLY A 14 -5.43 -13.30 -15.67
N THR A 15 -5.38 -13.37 -14.35
CA THR A 15 -6.12 -12.46 -13.44
C THR A 15 -5.42 -11.13 -13.19
N ILE A 16 -4.19 -10.96 -13.68
CA ILE A 16 -3.40 -9.73 -13.58
C ILE A 16 -3.14 -9.20 -14.98
N GLY A 17 -3.47 -7.93 -15.22
CA GLY A 17 -3.14 -7.21 -16.44
C GLY A 17 -1.79 -6.49 -16.31
N PHE A 18 -1.04 -6.43 -17.42
CA PHE A 18 0.23 -5.73 -17.49
C PHE A 18 0.17 -4.66 -18.59
N GLU A 19 0.14 -3.40 -18.19
CA GLU A 19 0.07 -2.26 -19.09
C GLU A 19 1.46 -1.67 -19.33
N ILE A 20 2.23 -2.29 -20.21
CA ILE A 20 3.60 -1.87 -20.57
C ILE A 20 3.71 -1.25 -21.97
N GLY A 21 2.59 -1.10 -22.66
CA GLY A 21 2.57 -0.60 -24.05
C GLY A 21 3.00 0.86 -24.20
N TYR A 22 2.98 1.65 -23.14
CA TYR A 22 3.44 3.05 -23.12
C TYR A 22 4.96 3.20 -22.94
N VAL A 23 5.65 2.15 -22.52
CA VAL A 23 7.11 2.17 -22.33
C VAL A 23 7.78 2.24 -23.69
N ARG A 24 8.64 3.25 -23.89
CA ARG A 24 9.29 3.54 -25.17
C ARG A 24 10.74 3.10 -25.23
N VAL A 25 11.40 3.02 -24.09
CA VAL A 25 12.80 2.64 -23.97
C VAL A 25 12.94 1.14 -24.12
N LYS A 26 13.73 0.70 -25.09
CA LYS A 26 13.86 -0.73 -25.44
C LYS A 26 14.35 -1.56 -24.27
N GLU A 27 15.33 -1.07 -23.53
CA GLU A 27 15.93 -1.72 -22.37
C GLU A 27 14.90 -1.97 -21.26
N GLU A 28 14.00 -1.02 -21.02
CA GLU A 28 12.89 -1.15 -20.07
C GLU A 28 11.85 -2.17 -20.54
N VAL A 29 11.49 -2.13 -21.82
CA VAL A 29 10.58 -3.12 -22.43
C VAL A 29 11.15 -4.52 -22.29
N ASP A 30 12.43 -4.70 -22.62
CA ASP A 30 13.12 -5.98 -22.52
C ASP A 30 13.22 -6.45 -21.05
N PHE A 31 13.41 -5.53 -20.09
CA PHE A 31 13.37 -5.83 -18.66
C PHE A 31 12.00 -6.40 -18.25
N PHE A 32 10.92 -5.69 -18.58
CA PHE A 32 9.57 -6.14 -18.23
C PHE A 32 9.23 -7.48 -18.88
N ARG A 33 9.48 -7.65 -20.17
CA ARG A 33 9.27 -8.93 -20.87
C ARG A 33 10.05 -10.06 -20.23
N ASN A 34 11.32 -9.84 -19.92
CA ASN A 34 12.15 -10.84 -19.25
C ASN A 34 11.59 -11.24 -17.88
N LYS A 35 11.08 -10.28 -17.10
CA LYS A 35 10.45 -10.56 -15.81
C LYS A 35 9.14 -11.33 -15.96
N LEU A 36 8.30 -10.95 -16.90
CA LEU A 36 6.97 -11.51 -17.09
C LEU A 36 7.00 -12.87 -17.80
N GLU A 37 7.81 -13.01 -18.84
CA GLU A 37 7.77 -14.18 -19.72
C GLU A 37 8.75 -15.28 -19.32
N LYS A 38 9.82 -14.98 -18.59
CA LYS A 38 10.79 -16.02 -18.14
C LYS A 38 10.36 -16.72 -16.86
N SER A 39 9.48 -16.12 -16.08
CA SER A 39 8.99 -16.74 -14.85
C SER A 39 7.87 -17.74 -15.15
N ASP A 40 8.01 -18.96 -14.71
CA ASP A 40 6.95 -19.99 -14.82
C ASP A 40 5.79 -19.70 -13.84
N LYS A 41 6.04 -18.89 -12.82
CA LYS A 41 5.03 -18.41 -11.85
C LYS A 41 5.32 -16.96 -11.53
N LEU A 42 4.55 -16.05 -12.11
CA LEU A 42 4.61 -14.61 -11.82
C LEU A 42 4.35 -14.29 -10.35
N ILE A 43 3.52 -15.10 -9.70
CA ILE A 43 3.18 -14.96 -8.28
C ILE A 43 3.58 -16.24 -7.56
N ASN A 44 4.64 -16.16 -6.78
CA ASN A 44 5.11 -17.27 -5.94
C ASN A 44 5.51 -16.73 -4.57
N PHE A 45 4.51 -16.47 -3.73
CA PHE A 45 4.75 -16.04 -2.36
C PHE A 45 5.07 -17.24 -1.46
N SER A 46 6.12 -17.09 -0.65
CA SER A 46 6.41 -17.99 0.46
C SER A 46 5.30 -17.98 1.52
N ALA A 47 5.25 -18.97 2.39
CA ALA A 47 4.28 -19.01 3.49
C ALA A 47 4.37 -17.75 4.37
N LYS A 48 5.58 -17.30 4.72
CA LYS A 48 5.83 -16.08 5.50
C LYS A 48 5.29 -14.81 4.80
N GLN A 49 5.47 -14.72 3.48
CA GLN A 49 4.93 -13.60 2.72
C GLN A 49 3.40 -13.61 2.67
N LYS A 50 2.79 -14.77 2.47
CA LYS A 50 1.33 -14.93 2.49
C LYS A 50 0.74 -14.56 3.86
N GLU A 51 1.37 -14.99 4.95
CA GLU A 51 0.99 -14.63 6.31
C GLU A 51 1.08 -13.12 6.53
N ARG A 52 2.16 -12.47 6.09
CA ARG A 52 2.32 -11.01 6.16
C ARG A 52 1.23 -10.29 5.37
N ILE A 53 0.96 -10.72 4.14
CA ILE A 53 -0.12 -10.15 3.30
C ILE A 53 -1.47 -10.28 4.01
N LEU A 54 -1.80 -11.47 4.52
CA LEU A 54 -3.05 -11.70 5.23
C LEU A 54 -3.16 -10.82 6.48
N ARG A 55 -2.09 -10.69 7.26
CA ARG A 55 -2.05 -9.83 8.44
C ARG A 55 -2.32 -8.37 8.06
N LYS A 56 -1.64 -7.85 7.03
CA LYS A 56 -1.84 -6.48 6.54
C LYS A 56 -3.26 -6.23 6.01
N LEU A 57 -3.82 -7.18 5.28
CA LEU A 57 -5.23 -7.14 4.84
C LEU A 57 -6.18 -7.08 6.04
N ASN A 58 -5.96 -7.94 7.04
CA ASN A 58 -6.79 -7.98 8.23
C ASN A 58 -6.71 -6.68 9.03
N GLN A 59 -5.51 -6.10 9.18
CA GLN A 59 -5.31 -4.80 9.82
C GLN A 59 -6.11 -3.70 9.10
N ALA A 60 -6.05 -3.67 7.77
CA ALA A 60 -6.79 -2.70 6.96
C ALA A 60 -8.31 -2.83 7.15
N VAL A 61 -8.84 -4.05 7.03
CA VAL A 61 -10.28 -4.32 7.16
C VAL A 61 -10.80 -4.03 8.56
N VAL A 62 -10.07 -4.47 9.61
CA VAL A 62 -10.49 -4.27 11.00
C VAL A 62 -10.51 -2.79 11.35
N PHE A 63 -9.50 -2.03 10.91
CA PHE A 63 -9.44 -0.59 11.12
C PHE A 63 -10.64 0.13 10.49
N GLU A 64 -10.98 -0.17 9.22
CA GLU A 64 -12.15 0.43 8.55
C GLU A 64 -13.45 0.09 9.27
N LYS A 65 -13.64 -1.18 9.65
CA LYS A 65 -14.83 -1.62 10.38
C LYS A 65 -14.94 -0.92 11.73
N PHE A 66 -13.84 -0.82 12.46
CA PHE A 66 -13.83 -0.14 13.76
C PHE A 66 -14.24 1.33 13.63
N LEU A 67 -13.61 2.08 12.74
CA LEU A 67 -13.94 3.48 12.50
C LEU A 67 -15.40 3.64 12.06
N GLY A 68 -15.88 2.81 11.15
CA GLY A 68 -17.26 2.84 10.68
C GLY A 68 -18.30 2.56 11.74
N THR A 69 -17.94 1.77 12.76
CA THR A 69 -18.82 1.43 13.89
C THR A 69 -18.78 2.47 15.00
N LYS A 70 -17.59 2.95 15.35
CA LYS A 70 -17.39 3.90 16.46
C LYS A 70 -17.75 5.33 16.06
N TYR A 71 -17.42 5.76 14.87
CA TYR A 71 -17.57 7.14 14.41
C TYR A 71 -18.60 7.22 13.27
N ILE A 72 -19.84 6.87 13.61
CA ILE A 72 -20.96 6.87 12.65
C ILE A 72 -21.26 8.31 12.19
N GLY A 73 -21.33 8.48 10.85
CA GLY A 73 -21.60 9.77 10.23
C GLY A 73 -20.39 10.67 10.04
N GLU A 74 -19.25 10.35 10.66
CA GLU A 74 -18.02 11.11 10.45
C GLU A 74 -17.37 10.79 9.09
N LYS A 75 -16.80 11.83 8.46
CA LYS A 75 -16.00 11.66 7.26
C LYS A 75 -14.75 10.84 7.60
N ARG A 76 -14.53 9.73 6.93
CA ARG A 76 -13.35 8.88 7.11
C ARG A 76 -12.65 8.51 5.81
N PHE A 77 -13.26 8.83 4.66
CA PHE A 77 -12.74 8.49 3.32
C PHE A 77 -12.18 7.06 3.27
N SER A 78 -13.05 6.13 3.58
CA SER A 78 -12.76 4.72 3.78
C SER A 78 -12.01 4.07 2.62
N LEU A 79 -11.14 3.11 2.94
CA LEU A 79 -10.42 2.26 1.99
C LEU A 79 -11.23 1.02 1.59
N GLU A 80 -12.48 0.89 2.03
CA GLU A 80 -13.32 -0.28 1.73
C GLU A 80 -13.39 -0.56 0.23
N GLY A 81 -13.10 -1.81 -0.15
CA GLY A 81 -12.95 -2.25 -1.54
C GLY A 81 -11.53 -2.08 -2.12
N GLY A 82 -10.65 -1.35 -1.44
CA GLY A 82 -9.26 -1.12 -1.84
C GLY A 82 -8.22 -1.57 -0.80
N GLU A 83 -8.58 -2.46 0.12
CA GLU A 83 -7.74 -2.87 1.25
C GLU A 83 -6.42 -3.50 0.82
N THR A 84 -6.37 -4.06 -0.39
CA THR A 84 -5.14 -4.59 -1.01
C THR A 84 -4.05 -3.53 -1.17
N THR A 85 -4.40 -2.24 -1.15
CA THR A 85 -3.42 -1.13 -1.17
C THR A 85 -2.44 -1.23 -0.02
N ILE A 86 -2.87 -1.65 1.17
CA ILE A 86 -2.01 -1.75 2.36
C ILE A 86 -0.91 -2.82 2.18
N PRO A 87 -1.20 -4.09 1.88
CA PRO A 87 -0.13 -5.06 1.61
C PRO A 87 0.65 -4.75 0.33
N ALA A 88 0.09 -4.04 -0.65
CA ALA A 88 0.82 -3.60 -1.83
C ALA A 88 1.90 -2.56 -1.49
N LEU A 89 1.57 -1.52 -0.72
CA LEU A 89 2.53 -0.53 -0.24
C LEU A 89 3.59 -1.17 0.66
N ASP A 90 3.19 -2.05 1.58
CA ASP A 90 4.11 -2.84 2.39
C ASP A 90 5.12 -3.62 1.53
N GLY A 91 4.65 -4.29 0.49
CA GLY A 91 5.50 -5.03 -0.46
C GLY A 91 6.43 -4.13 -1.28
N ILE A 92 5.97 -2.96 -1.70
CA ILE A 92 6.76 -1.98 -2.44
C ILE A 92 7.90 -1.46 -1.56
N ILE A 93 7.62 -1.03 -0.32
CA ILE A 93 8.63 -0.49 0.60
C ILE A 93 9.67 -1.58 0.93
N ASN A 94 9.24 -2.79 1.27
CA ASN A 94 10.16 -3.90 1.54
C ASN A 94 11.05 -4.22 0.32
N THR A 95 10.51 -4.19 -0.87
CA THR A 95 11.28 -4.45 -2.09
C THR A 95 12.25 -3.31 -2.39
N ALA A 96 11.82 -2.06 -2.25
CA ALA A 96 12.62 -0.87 -2.43
C ALA A 96 13.83 -0.85 -1.48
N SER A 97 13.61 -1.14 -0.20
CA SER A 97 14.67 -1.24 0.81
C SER A 97 15.77 -2.25 0.43
N ARG A 98 15.40 -3.40 -0.16
CA ARG A 98 16.35 -4.40 -0.63
C ARG A 98 17.20 -3.91 -1.81
N THR A 99 16.72 -2.94 -2.56
CA THR A 99 17.43 -2.33 -3.70
C THR A 99 18.19 -1.04 -3.32
N GLY A 100 18.27 -0.72 -2.03
CA GLY A 100 19.06 0.41 -1.52
C GLY A 100 18.29 1.72 -1.39
N VAL A 101 16.96 1.71 -1.46
CA VAL A 101 16.14 2.89 -1.16
C VAL A 101 16.11 3.11 0.35
N GLU A 102 16.47 4.33 0.76
CA GLU A 102 16.58 4.75 2.17
C GLU A 102 15.40 5.61 2.61
N GLU A 103 14.71 6.24 1.65
CA GLU A 103 13.57 7.12 1.93
C GLU A 103 12.43 6.88 0.92
N VAL A 104 11.21 6.88 1.41
CA VAL A 104 10.00 6.75 0.60
C VAL A 104 9.05 7.90 0.91
N VAL A 105 8.72 8.68 -0.11
CA VAL A 105 7.74 9.76 -0.01
C VAL A 105 6.41 9.30 -0.61
N VAL A 106 5.34 9.33 0.21
CA VAL A 106 4.01 8.88 -0.19
C VAL A 106 3.09 10.08 -0.38
N GLY A 107 2.74 10.35 -1.64
CA GLY A 107 1.71 11.33 -2.01
C GLY A 107 0.37 10.64 -2.24
N MET A 108 -0.70 11.10 -1.58
CA MET A 108 -2.02 10.53 -1.73
C MET A 108 -3.13 11.54 -1.52
N ALA A 109 -4.30 11.30 -2.14
CA ALA A 109 -5.54 12.02 -1.86
C ALA A 109 -6.17 11.49 -0.54
N HIS A 110 -7.46 11.73 -0.34
CA HIS A 110 -8.16 11.40 0.92
C HIS A 110 -8.48 9.91 1.07
N ARG A 111 -8.86 9.23 -0.02
CA ARG A 111 -9.33 7.83 0.01
C ARG A 111 -8.26 6.90 0.59
N GLY A 112 -8.60 6.25 1.71
CA GLY A 112 -7.71 5.33 2.41
C GLY A 112 -6.55 5.99 3.18
N ARG A 113 -6.48 7.33 3.24
CA ARG A 113 -5.35 8.04 3.87
C ARG A 113 -5.15 7.64 5.32
N LEU A 114 -6.20 7.57 6.13
CA LEU A 114 -6.10 7.18 7.54
C LEU A 114 -5.53 5.75 7.69
N ASN A 115 -5.98 4.84 6.83
CA ASN A 115 -5.50 3.47 6.83
C ASN A 115 -4.01 3.38 6.48
N VAL A 116 -3.55 4.17 5.50
CA VAL A 116 -2.12 4.26 5.15
C VAL A 116 -1.32 4.88 6.28
N LEU A 117 -1.79 5.97 6.89
CA LEU A 117 -1.12 6.60 8.02
C LEU A 117 -0.90 5.62 9.17
N VAL A 118 -1.90 4.83 9.52
CA VAL A 118 -1.81 3.86 10.62
C VAL A 118 -1.01 2.61 10.22
N ASN A 119 -1.40 1.93 9.14
CA ASN A 119 -0.90 0.59 8.82
C ASN A 119 0.39 0.57 8.01
N ILE A 120 0.79 1.72 7.44
CA ILE A 120 2.05 1.88 6.70
C ILE A 120 2.99 2.83 7.44
N LEU A 121 2.54 4.05 7.75
CA LEU A 121 3.38 5.06 8.37
C LEU A 121 3.46 4.97 9.90
N GLY A 122 2.70 4.05 10.51
CA GLY A 122 2.81 3.77 11.94
C GLY A 122 2.18 4.82 12.86
N LYS A 123 1.30 5.70 12.33
CA LYS A 123 0.51 6.60 13.18
C LYS A 123 -0.31 5.78 14.17
N THR A 124 -0.33 6.17 15.44
CA THR A 124 -1.00 5.40 16.48
C THR A 124 -2.53 5.51 16.37
N TYR A 125 -3.22 4.49 16.83
CA TYR A 125 -4.69 4.53 16.92
C TYR A 125 -5.16 5.65 17.83
N GLU A 126 -4.44 5.90 18.92
CA GLU A 126 -4.75 6.97 19.87
C GLU A 126 -4.70 8.34 19.19
N GLU A 127 -3.67 8.64 18.42
CA GLU A 127 -3.59 9.88 17.63
C GLU A 127 -4.78 10.05 16.71
N VAL A 128 -5.15 8.99 15.97
CA VAL A 128 -6.29 9.03 15.06
C VAL A 128 -7.60 9.23 15.81
N PHE A 129 -7.80 8.56 16.94
CA PHE A 129 -9.06 8.68 17.71
C PHE A 129 -9.17 10.04 18.36
N ASN A 130 -8.08 10.61 18.88
CA ASN A 130 -8.06 11.98 19.40
C ASN A 130 -8.44 12.99 18.33
N GLU A 131 -8.02 12.79 17.07
CA GLU A 131 -8.44 13.65 15.95
C GLU A 131 -9.94 13.54 15.67
N PHE A 132 -10.54 12.34 15.77
CA PHE A 132 -11.98 12.17 15.61
C PHE A 132 -12.79 12.80 16.77
N GLU A 133 -12.25 12.76 17.97
CA GLU A 133 -12.89 13.27 19.18
C GLU A 133 -12.67 14.78 19.39
N GLY A 134 -11.94 15.43 18.47
CA GLY A 134 -11.63 16.86 18.55
C GLY A 134 -10.61 17.23 19.61
N ASN A 135 -9.94 16.23 20.22
CA ASN A 135 -8.92 16.41 21.25
C ASN A 135 -7.53 16.68 20.64
N MET A 136 -7.47 17.45 19.54
CA MET A 136 -6.21 17.70 18.89
C MET A 136 -5.30 18.57 19.75
N VAL A 137 -4.16 18.03 20.13
CA VAL A 137 -3.01 18.79 20.62
C VAL A 137 -2.26 19.32 19.38
N GLY A 138 -2.83 20.29 18.69
CA GLY A 138 -2.28 20.87 17.48
C GLY A 138 -2.14 22.40 17.61
N ASP A 139 -1.20 22.96 16.90
CA ASP A 139 -0.97 24.38 16.80
C ASP A 139 -2.25 25.08 16.27
N PRO A 140 -2.90 25.95 17.07
CA PRO A 140 -4.12 26.65 16.66
C PRO A 140 -3.93 27.59 15.45
N THR A 141 -2.72 27.77 14.97
CA THR A 141 -2.41 28.57 13.78
C THR A 141 -2.63 27.82 12.45
N MET A 142 -2.86 26.51 12.49
CA MET A 142 -3.02 25.65 11.30
C MET A 142 -4.46 25.56 10.78
N GLY A 143 -5.34 26.51 11.08
CA GLY A 143 -6.64 26.64 10.45
C GLY A 143 -7.66 25.55 10.83
N ASP A 144 -8.90 25.98 11.02
CA ASP A 144 -10.04 25.18 11.52
C ASP A 144 -10.72 24.34 10.39
N GLY A 145 -9.96 23.80 9.50
CA GLY A 145 -10.46 22.99 8.40
C GLY A 145 -10.08 21.53 8.56
N ASP A 146 -10.50 20.66 7.78
CA ASP A 146 -10.30 19.24 7.51
C ASP A 146 -8.88 18.67 7.89
N VAL A 147 -8.30 19.14 9.01
CA VAL A 147 -6.91 19.00 9.44
C VAL A 147 -6.50 17.53 9.57
N LYS A 148 -7.40 16.67 10.10
CA LYS A 148 -7.15 15.23 10.29
C LYS A 148 -6.82 14.48 8.99
N TYR A 149 -7.21 15.00 7.83
CA TYR A 149 -6.97 14.36 6.53
C TYR A 149 -5.78 14.95 5.77
N HIS A 150 -5.34 16.14 6.09
CA HIS A 150 -4.30 16.85 5.33
C HIS A 150 -2.96 16.96 6.04
N MET A 151 -2.87 16.56 7.31
CA MET A 151 -1.60 16.56 8.03
C MET A 151 -0.61 15.58 7.42
N GLY A 152 0.62 16.05 7.27
CA GLY A 152 1.77 15.21 6.96
C GLY A 152 2.11 14.28 8.12
N TYR A 153 2.80 13.20 7.84
CA TYR A 153 3.33 12.29 8.85
C TYR A 153 4.66 11.73 8.36
N ALA A 154 5.65 11.69 9.23
CA ALA A 154 6.95 11.10 8.98
C ALA A 154 7.28 10.10 10.07
N SER A 155 7.83 8.96 9.70
CA SER A 155 8.19 7.89 10.64
C SER A 155 9.27 7.01 10.04
N HIS A 156 9.83 6.14 10.87
CA HIS A 156 10.69 5.05 10.39
C HIS A 156 9.86 3.80 10.18
N TYR A 157 9.87 3.29 8.95
CA TYR A 157 9.24 2.02 8.64
C TYR A 157 10.23 0.88 8.84
N THR A 158 9.85 -0.11 9.66
CA THR A 158 10.68 -1.32 9.85
C THR A 158 10.27 -2.39 8.84
N THR A 159 11.20 -2.78 8.00
CA THR A 159 11.01 -3.80 6.95
C THR A 159 10.95 -5.22 7.52
N ASP A 160 10.67 -6.20 6.65
CA ASP A 160 10.69 -7.63 7.01
C ASP A 160 12.11 -8.19 7.26
N GLU A 161 13.16 -7.41 6.98
CA GLU A 161 14.57 -7.69 7.24
C GLU A 161 15.14 -6.80 8.36
N ASP A 162 14.27 -6.19 9.17
CA ASP A 162 14.63 -5.28 10.28
C ASP A 162 15.48 -4.06 9.85
N LYS A 163 15.35 -3.63 8.60
CA LYS A 163 15.93 -2.38 8.12
C LYS A 163 14.93 -1.23 8.34
N HIS A 164 15.47 -0.05 8.58
CA HIS A 164 14.67 1.18 8.66
C HIS A 164 14.69 1.93 7.33
N VAL A 165 13.52 2.40 6.91
CA VAL A 165 13.30 3.22 5.71
C VAL A 165 12.49 4.45 6.10
#